data_8b0eb0a6585cf06ebdf75aeb826bcf9c
#
_entry.id   8b0eb0a6585cf06ebdf75aeb826bcf9c
#
_cell.length_a   1.000
_cell.length_b   1.000
_cell.length_c   1.000
_cell.angle_alpha   90.00
_cell.angle_beta   90.00
_cell.angle_gamma   90.00
#
_symmetry.space_group_name_H-M   'P 1'
#
loop_
_entity.id
_entity.type
_entity.pdbx_description
1 polymer ?
#
loop_
_entity_poly.entity_id
_entity_poly.type
_entity_poly.pdbx_seq_one_letter_code
_entity_poly.pdbx_strand_id
1 'polypeptide(L)'
;HPPRNHHQSSVTRDIWLYKPASAQGERFRVTGDGTFTKLTSFIGEDRNPVFAADGKTYYYISEADGTLNVHKASITEPGKSTQLTKFKDNPVRFLSVAGNGTLCFSWNGDLYTMTDGGEPKKLDITVAKDETENDVEYLTFSTGASSMAVSPDGKEIAVVIRGDVFVTSADYKTTKRITNTPEQERNVSFSKDGRELYYSSERNGHWGIYKTSLTDKKEKRFTYATKFKEELVTSESETCFQPVVSPDGKWVAFLRDRTELVIKSTKDGKEKSLLKGVNYSYADGDQGFEWSPDSKYLLSNYQINGGWNNSDIALIDIESGEIT
;
A
#
# COMPACT_ATOMS: atom_id res chain seq x y z
N HIS A 1 -5.08 -3.53 -2.72
CA HIS A 1 -5.90 -4.54 -2.02
C HIS A 1 -4.96 -5.52 -1.36
N PRO A 2 -5.10 -5.80 -0.06
CA PRO A 2 -4.41 -6.91 0.56
C PRO A 2 -4.76 -8.19 -0.20
N PRO A 3 -3.84 -9.13 -0.36
CA PRO A 3 -4.15 -10.39 -1.01
C PRO A 3 -5.26 -11.08 -0.21
N ARG A 4 -6.40 -11.29 -0.86
CA ARG A 4 -7.47 -12.12 -0.30
C ARG A 4 -7.01 -13.57 -0.46
N ASN A 5 -6.33 -14.10 0.54
CA ASN A 5 -5.90 -15.49 0.53
C ASN A 5 -7.11 -16.41 0.53
N HIS A 6 -7.13 -17.34 -0.42
CA HIS A 6 -8.15 -18.40 -0.55
C HIS A 6 -9.60 -17.89 -0.69
N HIS A 7 -9.78 -16.75 -1.33
CA HIS A 7 -11.12 -16.25 -1.62
C HIS A 7 -11.84 -17.15 -2.61
N GLN A 8 -12.87 -17.83 -2.15
CA GLN A 8 -13.77 -18.62 -2.97
C GLN A 8 -14.96 -17.76 -3.38
N SER A 9 -15.04 -17.42 -4.65
CA SER A 9 -16.20 -16.70 -5.20
C SER A 9 -16.33 -16.97 -6.70
N SER A 10 -17.44 -16.55 -7.27
CA SER A 10 -17.67 -16.62 -8.73
C SER A 10 -16.69 -15.79 -9.56
N VAL A 11 -15.81 -14.99 -8.92
CA VAL A 11 -14.79 -14.18 -9.58
C VAL A 11 -13.38 -14.76 -9.50
N THR A 12 -13.17 -15.90 -8.83
CA THR A 12 -11.90 -16.64 -8.88
C THR A 12 -11.70 -17.24 -10.27
N ARG A 13 -10.47 -17.20 -10.74
CA ARG A 13 -10.12 -17.60 -12.10
C ARG A 13 -9.55 -18.99 -12.13
N ASP A 14 -9.92 -19.72 -13.19
CA ASP A 14 -9.31 -20.98 -13.58
C ASP A 14 -8.62 -20.83 -14.95
N ILE A 15 -7.71 -21.74 -15.25
CA ILE A 15 -7.05 -21.78 -16.54
C ILE A 15 -7.73 -22.82 -17.43
N TRP A 16 -8.12 -22.36 -18.62
CA TRP A 16 -8.77 -23.19 -19.64
C TRP A 16 -7.97 -23.16 -20.93
N LEU A 17 -7.84 -24.31 -21.57
CA LEU A 17 -7.30 -24.46 -22.92
C LEU A 17 -8.44 -24.44 -23.92
N TYR A 18 -8.38 -23.54 -24.88
CA TYR A 18 -9.25 -23.53 -26.04
C TYR A 18 -8.55 -24.12 -27.25
N LYS A 19 -9.15 -25.10 -27.91
CA LYS A 19 -8.73 -25.65 -29.19
C LYS A 19 -9.79 -25.32 -30.22
N PRO A 20 -9.48 -24.51 -31.26
CA PRO A 20 -10.44 -24.24 -32.33
C PRO A 20 -10.72 -25.49 -33.16
N ALA A 21 -11.93 -25.63 -33.67
CA ALA A 21 -12.36 -26.79 -34.45
C ALA A 21 -11.67 -26.88 -35.83
N SER A 22 -11.22 -25.77 -36.44
CA SER A 22 -10.44 -25.73 -37.65
C SER A 22 -9.45 -24.58 -37.63
N ALA A 23 -8.20 -24.87 -38.06
CA ALA A 23 -7.15 -23.86 -38.29
C ALA A 23 -7.12 -23.45 -39.76
N GLN A 24 -8.18 -22.87 -40.30
CA GLN A 24 -8.18 -22.31 -41.67
C GLN A 24 -8.51 -20.82 -41.64
N GLY A 25 -7.53 -19.99 -42.04
CA GLY A 25 -7.72 -18.60 -42.43
C GLY A 25 -7.14 -17.54 -41.47
N GLU A 26 -6.67 -16.47 -42.05
CA GLU A 26 -5.87 -15.35 -41.47
C GLU A 26 -6.55 -14.44 -40.44
N ARG A 27 -7.73 -14.75 -39.93
CA ARG A 27 -8.36 -14.03 -38.85
C ARG A 27 -9.04 -14.99 -37.86
N PHE A 28 -8.44 -15.15 -36.68
CA PHE A 28 -9.10 -15.80 -35.56
C PHE A 28 -10.39 -15.09 -35.21
N ARG A 29 -11.53 -15.57 -35.74
CA ARG A 29 -12.82 -15.40 -35.09
C ARG A 29 -12.99 -16.61 -34.17
N VAL A 30 -13.17 -16.38 -32.87
CA VAL A 30 -13.71 -17.38 -31.96
C VAL A 30 -15.19 -17.59 -32.38
N THR A 31 -15.39 -18.40 -33.41
CA THR A 31 -16.71 -19.00 -33.70
C THR A 31 -16.82 -20.14 -32.70
N GLY A 32 -17.97 -20.30 -32.05
CA GLY A 32 -18.19 -21.20 -30.90
C GLY A 32 -17.94 -22.71 -31.09
N ASP A 33 -17.22 -23.12 -32.15
CA ASP A 33 -17.05 -24.51 -32.58
C ASP A 33 -15.78 -25.18 -32.05
N GLY A 34 -15.10 -24.60 -31.06
CA GLY A 34 -13.92 -25.18 -30.43
C GLY A 34 -14.23 -25.93 -29.13
N THR A 35 -13.23 -26.67 -28.64
CA THR A 35 -13.31 -27.38 -27.37
C THR A 35 -12.57 -26.65 -26.26
N PHE A 36 -13.20 -26.53 -25.12
CA PHE A 36 -12.60 -26.01 -23.89
C PHE A 36 -12.22 -27.15 -22.96
N THR A 37 -10.99 -27.16 -22.46
CA THR A 37 -10.51 -28.08 -21.46
C THR A 37 -10.05 -27.31 -20.24
N LYS A 38 -10.64 -27.58 -19.06
CA LYS A 38 -10.18 -27.02 -17.80
C LYS A 38 -8.84 -27.62 -17.43
N LEU A 39 -7.82 -26.80 -17.21
CA LEU A 39 -6.45 -27.23 -16.94
C LEU A 39 -6.10 -27.20 -15.45
N THR A 40 -6.76 -26.34 -14.65
CA THR A 40 -6.50 -26.25 -13.21
C THR A 40 -7.72 -26.73 -12.41
N SER A 41 -7.49 -27.25 -11.20
CA SER A 41 -8.52 -27.82 -10.32
C SER A 41 -8.57 -27.18 -8.94
N PHE A 42 -7.69 -26.24 -8.64
CA PHE A 42 -7.69 -25.53 -7.37
C PHE A 42 -8.91 -24.61 -7.26
N ILE A 43 -9.50 -24.51 -6.05
CA ILE A 43 -10.74 -23.75 -5.83
C ILE A 43 -10.49 -22.22 -5.76
N GLY A 44 -9.25 -21.80 -5.47
CA GLY A 44 -8.85 -20.39 -5.38
C GLY A 44 -8.42 -19.80 -6.74
N GLU A 45 -7.53 -18.82 -6.69
CA GLU A 45 -7.12 -18.03 -7.85
C GLU A 45 -5.98 -18.68 -8.63
N ASP A 46 -6.24 -19.03 -9.91
CA ASP A 46 -5.26 -19.46 -10.90
C ASP A 46 -5.28 -18.49 -12.08
N ARG A 47 -4.14 -17.84 -12.42
CA ARG A 47 -4.14 -16.76 -13.40
C ARG A 47 -2.83 -16.60 -14.18
N ASN A 48 -2.84 -15.72 -15.16
CA ASN A 48 -1.68 -15.35 -15.98
C ASN A 48 -0.94 -16.55 -16.60
N PRO A 49 -1.61 -17.46 -17.36
CA PRO A 49 -0.94 -18.56 -18.01
C PRO A 49 -0.06 -18.06 -19.14
N VAL A 50 1.16 -18.64 -19.25
CA VAL A 50 2.08 -18.42 -20.35
C VAL A 50 2.62 -19.77 -20.84
N PHE A 51 2.66 -19.99 -22.15
CA PHE A 51 3.20 -21.22 -22.72
C PHE A 51 4.73 -21.20 -22.75
N ALA A 52 5.34 -22.33 -22.43
CA ALA A 52 6.72 -22.61 -22.79
C ALA A 52 6.86 -22.80 -24.31
N ALA A 53 8.08 -22.71 -24.80
CA ALA A 53 8.38 -22.84 -26.24
C ALA A 53 8.01 -24.21 -26.82
N ASP A 54 7.86 -25.24 -25.98
CA ASP A 54 7.46 -26.61 -26.39
C ASP A 54 5.98 -26.73 -26.78
N GLY A 55 5.17 -25.69 -26.49
CA GLY A 55 3.73 -25.65 -26.73
C GLY A 55 2.90 -26.69 -25.95
N LYS A 56 3.52 -27.38 -24.99
CA LYS A 56 2.85 -28.39 -24.12
C LYS A 56 2.91 -28.02 -22.65
N THR A 57 4.01 -27.41 -22.24
CA THR A 57 4.20 -26.90 -20.89
C THR A 57 3.64 -25.48 -20.80
N TYR A 58 3.03 -25.15 -19.67
CA TYR A 58 2.64 -23.78 -19.36
C TYR A 58 3.01 -23.43 -17.92
N TYR A 59 3.28 -22.17 -17.70
CA TYR A 59 3.50 -21.59 -16.38
C TYR A 59 2.32 -20.69 -16.03
N TYR A 60 1.98 -20.59 -14.77
CA TYR A 60 0.89 -19.75 -14.31
C TYR A 60 1.09 -19.34 -12.86
N ILE A 61 0.29 -18.43 -12.38
CA ILE A 61 0.31 -17.96 -10.98
C ILE A 61 -0.86 -18.59 -10.25
N SER A 62 -0.59 -19.27 -9.12
CA SER A 62 -1.58 -19.92 -8.27
C SER A 62 -1.36 -19.58 -6.81
N GLU A 63 -2.44 -19.49 -6.04
CA GLU A 63 -2.40 -19.35 -4.58
C GLU A 63 -2.56 -20.69 -3.83
N ALA A 64 -2.47 -21.82 -4.52
CA ALA A 64 -2.71 -23.16 -3.95
C ALA A 64 -1.86 -23.47 -2.70
N ASP A 65 -0.66 -22.92 -2.62
CA ASP A 65 0.28 -23.12 -1.51
C ASP A 65 0.38 -21.89 -0.57
N GLY A 66 -0.67 -21.11 -0.46
CA GLY A 66 -0.78 -19.97 0.46
C GLY A 66 -0.92 -18.63 -0.25
N THR A 67 0.17 -18.02 -0.72
CA THR A 67 0.12 -16.82 -1.54
C THR A 67 0.37 -17.15 -3.02
N LEU A 68 0.11 -16.18 -3.91
CA LEU A 68 0.30 -16.38 -5.34
C LEU A 68 1.79 -16.63 -5.68
N ASN A 69 2.08 -17.82 -6.19
CA ASN A 69 3.38 -18.29 -6.62
C ASN A 69 3.37 -18.78 -8.06
N VAL A 70 4.55 -18.93 -8.68
CA VAL A 70 4.67 -19.51 -10.02
C VAL A 70 4.56 -21.02 -9.94
N HIS A 71 3.68 -21.59 -10.75
CA HIS A 71 3.49 -23.02 -10.96
C HIS A 71 3.77 -23.39 -12.41
N LYS A 72 4.17 -24.64 -12.60
CA LYS A 72 4.40 -25.29 -13.90
C LYS A 72 3.41 -26.44 -14.05
N ALA A 73 2.84 -26.59 -15.23
CA ALA A 73 1.95 -27.70 -15.55
C ALA A 73 2.05 -28.08 -17.05
N SER A 74 1.44 -29.22 -17.41
CA SER A 74 1.32 -29.67 -18.80
C SER A 74 -0.14 -29.68 -19.25
N ILE A 75 -0.38 -29.29 -20.50
CA ILE A 75 -1.72 -29.40 -21.10
C ILE A 75 -2.17 -30.85 -21.28
N THR A 76 -1.25 -31.82 -21.23
CA THR A 76 -1.55 -33.26 -21.35
C THR A 76 -1.94 -33.92 -20.04
N GLU A 77 -1.70 -33.24 -18.90
CA GLU A 77 -2.02 -33.73 -17.56
C GLU A 77 -2.80 -32.67 -16.74
N PRO A 78 -4.08 -32.39 -17.09
CA PRO A 78 -4.89 -31.41 -16.40
C PRO A 78 -4.98 -31.70 -14.89
N GLY A 79 -4.94 -30.64 -14.06
CA GLY A 79 -5.03 -30.73 -12.61
C GLY A 79 -3.73 -31.10 -11.89
N LYS A 80 -2.65 -31.41 -12.61
CA LYS A 80 -1.33 -31.65 -12.01
C LYS A 80 -0.41 -30.45 -12.24
N SER A 81 0.20 -29.95 -11.16
CA SER A 81 1.16 -28.86 -11.23
C SER A 81 2.32 -29.04 -10.26
N THR A 82 3.39 -28.30 -10.50
CA THR A 82 4.56 -28.23 -9.63
C THR A 82 4.79 -26.76 -9.27
N GLN A 83 4.88 -26.43 -8.02
CA GLN A 83 5.23 -25.10 -7.52
C GLN A 83 6.71 -24.83 -7.80
N LEU A 84 7.02 -23.69 -8.44
CA LEU A 84 8.37 -23.27 -8.76
C LEU A 84 8.94 -22.23 -7.81
N THR A 85 8.10 -21.30 -7.31
CA THR A 85 8.51 -20.28 -6.34
C THR A 85 7.80 -20.48 -5.00
N LYS A 86 8.44 -20.07 -3.89
CA LYS A 86 7.94 -20.32 -2.52
C LYS A 86 7.91 -19.03 -1.69
N PHE A 87 7.48 -17.94 -2.29
CA PHE A 87 7.28 -16.68 -1.59
C PHE A 87 6.09 -16.79 -0.62
N LYS A 88 6.14 -16.11 0.53
CA LYS A 88 5.14 -16.25 1.60
C LYS A 88 4.29 -15.00 1.81
N ASP A 89 4.89 -13.82 1.80
CA ASP A 89 4.22 -12.61 2.31
C ASP A 89 3.52 -11.81 1.23
N ASN A 90 4.09 -11.76 0.02
CA ASN A 90 3.56 -10.98 -1.09
C ASN A 90 3.29 -11.86 -2.31
N PRO A 91 2.26 -11.52 -3.11
CA PRO A 91 1.95 -12.27 -4.32
C PRO A 91 2.94 -12.01 -5.44
N VAL A 92 3.30 -13.06 -6.18
CA VAL A 92 3.94 -12.95 -7.48
C VAL A 92 2.95 -12.36 -8.50
N ARG A 93 3.44 -11.51 -9.40
CA ARG A 93 2.64 -10.83 -10.44
C ARG A 93 3.38 -10.75 -11.76
N PHE A 94 2.65 -10.46 -12.85
CA PHE A 94 3.18 -10.14 -14.18
C PHE A 94 4.11 -11.21 -14.76
N LEU A 95 3.71 -12.48 -14.64
CA LEU A 95 4.46 -13.60 -15.16
C LEU A 95 4.56 -13.54 -16.69
N SER A 96 5.76 -13.72 -17.20
CA SER A 96 6.07 -13.87 -18.61
C SER A 96 7.17 -14.91 -18.80
N VAL A 97 7.34 -15.41 -20.04
CA VAL A 97 8.39 -16.33 -20.42
C VAL A 97 9.05 -15.88 -21.71
N ALA A 98 10.37 -15.88 -21.75
CA ALA A 98 11.16 -15.61 -22.95
C ALA A 98 11.28 -16.85 -23.83
N GLY A 99 11.64 -16.68 -25.12
CA GLY A 99 11.81 -17.79 -26.04
C GLY A 99 12.88 -18.81 -25.64
N ASN A 100 13.84 -18.43 -24.82
CA ASN A 100 14.87 -19.30 -24.22
C ASN A 100 14.43 -20.03 -22.95
N GLY A 101 13.14 -19.86 -22.53
CA GLY A 101 12.59 -20.48 -21.33
C GLY A 101 12.84 -19.72 -20.02
N THR A 102 13.47 -18.54 -20.06
CA THR A 102 13.62 -17.69 -18.87
C THR A 102 12.27 -17.10 -18.48
N LEU A 103 11.86 -17.32 -17.24
CA LEU A 103 10.68 -16.71 -16.62
C LEU A 103 11.05 -15.34 -16.07
N CYS A 104 10.15 -14.38 -16.21
CA CYS A 104 10.23 -13.07 -15.59
C CYS A 104 8.91 -12.77 -14.87
N PHE A 105 9.01 -12.22 -13.66
CA PHE A 105 7.85 -11.84 -12.84
C PHE A 105 8.23 -10.76 -11.84
N SER A 106 7.23 -10.12 -11.24
CA SER A 106 7.46 -9.21 -10.11
C SER A 106 7.09 -9.86 -8.78
N TRP A 107 7.83 -9.50 -7.75
CA TRP A 107 7.52 -9.81 -6.37
C TRP A 107 8.00 -8.67 -5.47
N ASN A 108 7.16 -8.22 -4.54
CA ASN A 108 7.45 -7.14 -3.59
C ASN A 108 8.04 -5.87 -4.22
N GLY A 109 7.49 -5.45 -5.38
CA GLY A 109 7.93 -4.25 -6.08
C GLY A 109 9.15 -4.43 -7.00
N ASP A 110 9.88 -5.52 -6.87
CA ASP A 110 11.06 -5.83 -7.68
C ASP A 110 10.76 -6.79 -8.85
N LEU A 111 11.65 -6.79 -9.84
CA LEU A 111 11.62 -7.74 -10.95
C LEU A 111 12.59 -8.91 -10.69
N TYR A 112 12.12 -10.10 -10.99
CA TYR A 112 12.87 -11.34 -10.83
C TYR A 112 12.92 -12.12 -12.15
N THR A 113 14.02 -12.84 -12.36
CA THR A 113 14.15 -13.85 -13.41
C THR A 113 14.53 -15.19 -12.82
N MET A 114 14.09 -16.27 -13.46
CA MET A 114 14.51 -17.62 -13.15
C MET A 114 14.41 -18.52 -14.37
N THR A 115 15.21 -19.58 -14.40
CA THR A 115 15.00 -20.71 -15.32
C THR A 115 14.12 -21.76 -14.67
N ASP A 116 13.53 -22.63 -15.43
CA ASP A 116 12.76 -23.77 -14.93
C ASP A 116 13.63 -24.63 -14.00
N GLY A 117 13.17 -24.80 -12.74
CA GLY A 117 13.94 -25.50 -11.70
C GLY A 117 15.08 -24.71 -11.05
N GLY A 118 15.32 -23.46 -11.46
CA GLY A 118 16.31 -22.57 -10.86
C GLY A 118 15.73 -21.71 -9.73
N GLU A 119 16.61 -21.04 -8.98
CA GLU A 119 16.21 -20.08 -7.96
C GLU A 119 15.88 -18.71 -8.57
N PRO A 120 14.88 -17.99 -8.04
CA PRO A 120 14.58 -16.62 -8.43
C PRO A 120 15.75 -15.66 -8.16
N LYS A 121 16.15 -14.88 -9.17
CA LYS A 121 17.18 -13.85 -9.03
C LYS A 121 16.57 -12.49 -9.27
N LYS A 122 16.73 -11.59 -8.30
CA LYS A 122 16.35 -10.18 -8.42
C LYS A 122 17.19 -9.54 -9.53
N LEU A 123 16.54 -8.71 -10.35
CA LEU A 123 17.22 -7.90 -11.36
C LEU A 123 17.65 -6.57 -10.74
N ASP A 124 18.93 -6.27 -10.84
CA ASP A 124 19.46 -4.94 -10.56
C ASP A 124 19.30 -4.09 -11.81
N ILE A 125 18.32 -3.18 -11.78
CA ILE A 125 18.03 -2.30 -12.91
C ILE A 125 18.63 -0.93 -12.62
N THR A 126 19.62 -0.55 -13.43
CA THR A 126 20.19 0.79 -13.40
C THR A 126 19.69 1.56 -14.60
N VAL A 127 19.09 2.71 -14.36
CA VAL A 127 18.72 3.66 -15.40
C VAL A 127 19.81 4.73 -15.46
N ALA A 128 20.59 4.69 -16.54
CA ALA A 128 21.52 5.76 -16.85
C ALA A 128 20.75 6.88 -17.58
N LYS A 129 20.79 8.09 -17.03
CA LYS A 129 20.24 9.30 -17.64
C LYS A 129 21.36 10.31 -17.82
N ASP A 130 21.53 10.80 -19.03
CA ASP A 130 22.35 11.97 -19.27
C ASP A 130 21.59 13.20 -18.78
N GLU A 131 22.02 13.76 -17.65
CA GLU A 131 21.43 14.98 -17.10
C GLU A 131 22.00 16.19 -17.85
N THR A 132 21.34 16.55 -18.95
CA THR A 132 21.64 17.76 -19.70
C THR A 132 20.74 18.95 -19.34
N GLU A 133 19.79 18.74 -18.43
CA GLU A 133 18.79 19.73 -18.02
C GLU A 133 18.92 20.12 -16.54
N ASN A 134 18.43 21.29 -16.22
CA ASN A 134 18.40 21.83 -14.86
C ASN A 134 17.65 20.84 -13.92
N ASP A 135 18.27 20.42 -12.83
CA ASP A 135 17.68 19.50 -11.84
C ASP A 135 16.45 20.08 -11.11
N VAL A 136 16.11 21.35 -11.38
CA VAL A 136 15.02 22.06 -10.72
C VAL A 136 13.95 22.45 -11.75
N GLU A 137 12.77 21.88 -11.59
CA GLU A 137 11.56 22.27 -12.31
C GLU A 137 10.60 23.00 -11.35
N TYR A 138 10.13 24.18 -11.75
CA TYR A 138 9.10 24.92 -11.02
C TYR A 138 7.71 24.52 -11.49
N LEU A 139 7.00 23.77 -10.66
CA LEU A 139 5.64 23.31 -10.95
C LEU A 139 4.62 24.12 -10.13
N THR A 140 3.52 24.48 -10.76
CA THR A 140 2.37 25.09 -10.08
C THR A 140 1.23 24.08 -10.07
N PHE A 141 0.79 23.70 -8.87
CA PHE A 141 -0.35 22.81 -8.68
C PHE A 141 -1.56 23.59 -8.19
N SER A 142 -2.67 23.44 -8.88
CA SER A 142 -4.00 23.95 -8.46
C SER A 142 -4.95 22.84 -7.99
N THR A 143 -4.54 21.59 -8.13
CA THR A 143 -5.31 20.39 -7.77
C THR A 143 -4.37 19.25 -7.35
N GLY A 144 -4.93 18.15 -6.85
CA GLY A 144 -4.16 16.92 -6.60
C GLY A 144 -3.57 16.81 -5.19
N ALA A 145 -3.96 17.69 -4.26
CA ALA A 145 -3.66 17.45 -2.85
C ALA A 145 -4.47 16.23 -2.34
N SER A 146 -3.78 15.22 -1.82
CA SER A 146 -4.41 14.01 -1.28
C SER A 146 -4.66 14.10 0.23
N SER A 147 -3.97 15.00 0.93
CA SER A 147 -4.13 15.26 2.37
C SER A 147 -3.72 16.69 2.68
N MET A 148 -4.33 17.27 3.70
CA MET A 148 -4.08 18.64 4.12
C MET A 148 -4.27 18.77 5.63
N ALA A 149 -3.42 19.59 6.26
CA ALA A 149 -3.57 20.03 7.66
C ALA A 149 -3.20 21.50 7.80
N VAL A 150 -3.91 22.19 8.67
CA VAL A 150 -3.62 23.59 9.01
C VAL A 150 -2.84 23.64 10.32
N SER A 151 -1.78 24.48 10.37
CA SER A 151 -1.02 24.67 11.61
C SER A 151 -1.91 25.27 12.71
N PRO A 152 -1.60 25.04 13.99
CA PRO A 152 -2.44 25.52 15.11
C PRO A 152 -2.62 27.03 15.14
N ASP A 153 -1.67 27.79 14.61
CA ASP A 153 -1.76 29.25 14.51
C ASP A 153 -2.41 29.76 13.20
N GLY A 154 -2.84 28.84 12.33
CA GLY A 154 -3.47 29.17 11.05
C GLY A 154 -2.55 29.79 10.00
N LYS A 155 -1.23 29.78 10.21
CA LYS A 155 -0.27 30.50 9.35
C LYS A 155 0.44 29.60 8.33
N GLU A 156 0.36 28.30 8.48
CA GLU A 156 0.92 27.33 7.57
C GLU A 156 -0.12 26.25 7.24
N ILE A 157 -0.03 25.73 6.03
CA ILE A 157 -0.83 24.62 5.54
C ILE A 157 0.13 23.54 5.05
N ALA A 158 0.10 22.38 5.67
CA ALA A 158 0.77 21.20 5.15
C ALA A 158 -0.12 20.52 4.13
N VAL A 159 0.44 20.07 3.02
CA VAL A 159 -0.25 19.37 1.94
C VAL A 159 0.59 18.21 1.45
N VAL A 160 -0.07 17.14 1.04
CA VAL A 160 0.57 16.04 0.30
C VAL A 160 0.20 16.18 -1.18
N ILE A 161 1.20 16.33 -2.01
CA ILE A 161 1.04 16.45 -3.48
C ILE A 161 2.04 15.50 -4.14
N ARG A 162 1.55 14.62 -5.01
CA ARG A 162 2.35 13.61 -5.72
C ARG A 162 3.16 12.68 -4.80
N GLY A 163 2.68 12.46 -3.59
CA GLY A 163 3.35 11.63 -2.60
C GLY A 163 4.37 12.34 -1.72
N ASP A 164 4.64 13.62 -1.95
CA ASP A 164 5.55 14.42 -1.11
C ASP A 164 4.78 15.34 -0.17
N VAL A 165 5.36 15.60 0.99
CA VAL A 165 4.86 16.56 1.97
C VAL A 165 5.47 17.94 1.71
N PHE A 166 4.59 18.90 1.55
CA PHE A 166 4.94 20.32 1.44
C PHE A 166 4.28 21.13 2.54
N VAL A 167 4.91 22.22 2.96
CA VAL A 167 4.29 23.23 3.82
C VAL A 167 4.31 24.57 3.10
N THR A 168 3.14 25.18 2.97
CA THR A 168 2.98 26.51 2.38
C THR A 168 2.52 27.52 3.44
N SER A 169 2.97 28.77 3.31
CA SER A 169 2.49 29.87 4.14
C SER A 169 1.07 30.27 3.74
N ALA A 170 0.20 30.52 4.71
CA ALA A 170 -1.12 31.08 4.46
C ALA A 170 -1.08 32.57 4.08
N ASP A 171 -0.06 33.30 4.55
CA ASP A 171 0.07 34.75 4.35
C ASP A 171 0.92 35.12 3.13
N TYR A 172 1.86 34.25 2.72
CA TYR A 172 2.87 34.52 1.67
C TYR A 172 2.93 33.38 0.65
N LYS A 173 3.41 33.68 -0.54
CA LYS A 173 3.60 32.69 -1.62
C LYS A 173 4.92 31.90 -1.41
N THR A 174 5.11 31.32 -0.22
CA THR A 174 6.29 30.55 0.13
C THR A 174 5.88 29.14 0.43
N THR A 175 6.42 28.18 -0.32
CA THR A 175 6.20 26.74 -0.13
C THR A 175 7.54 26.04 0.06
N LYS A 176 7.60 25.13 1.01
CA LYS A 176 8.78 24.33 1.27
C LYS A 176 8.45 22.86 1.18
N ARG A 177 9.26 22.10 0.46
CA ARG A 177 9.22 20.64 0.46
C ARG A 177 9.80 20.14 1.77
N ILE A 178 9.09 19.27 2.45
CA ILE A 178 9.47 18.70 3.76
C ILE A 178 10.12 17.35 3.57
N THR A 179 9.51 16.47 2.77
CA THR A 179 10.07 15.17 2.44
C THR A 179 10.79 15.21 1.11
N ASN A 180 11.86 14.44 0.97
CA ASN A 180 12.64 14.33 -0.26
C ASN A 180 13.11 12.88 -0.42
N THR A 181 12.16 11.99 -0.53
CA THR A 181 12.37 10.54 -0.67
C THR A 181 11.70 10.05 -1.95
N PRO A 182 12.09 8.93 -2.52
CA PRO A 182 11.41 8.33 -3.66
C PRO A 182 10.10 7.64 -3.26
N GLU A 183 9.85 7.50 -1.95
CA GLU A 183 8.68 6.84 -1.39
C GLU A 183 7.46 7.76 -1.37
N GLN A 184 6.30 7.19 -1.07
CA GLN A 184 5.06 7.93 -1.00
C GLN A 184 4.73 8.31 0.44
N GLU A 185 4.38 9.58 0.67
CA GLU A 185 3.82 10.10 1.91
C GLU A 185 2.32 10.35 1.79
N ARG A 186 1.62 10.26 2.94
CA ARG A 186 0.17 10.50 3.09
C ARG A 186 -0.17 11.02 4.48
N ASN A 187 -1.39 11.56 4.62
CA ASN A 187 -2.03 11.86 5.91
C ASN A 187 -1.20 12.73 6.84
N VAL A 188 -1.21 14.01 6.61
CA VAL A 188 -0.44 14.97 7.42
C VAL A 188 -1.22 15.45 8.64
N SER A 189 -0.53 15.69 9.78
CA SER A 189 -1.06 16.29 11.00
C SER A 189 0.02 17.10 11.71
N PHE A 190 -0.32 18.30 12.17
CA PHE A 190 0.59 19.12 12.98
C PHE A 190 0.53 18.75 14.48
N SER A 191 1.66 18.91 15.18
CA SER A 191 1.68 18.97 16.64
C SER A 191 0.98 20.22 17.15
N LYS A 192 0.56 20.19 18.42
CA LYS A 192 -0.10 21.32 19.09
C LYS A 192 0.65 22.65 19.01
N ASP A 193 1.96 22.61 19.07
CA ASP A 193 2.82 23.81 19.02
C ASP A 193 3.25 24.17 17.59
N GLY A 194 2.82 23.41 16.57
CA GLY A 194 3.15 23.60 15.17
C GLY A 194 4.61 23.31 14.82
N ARG A 195 5.39 22.68 15.70
CA ARG A 195 6.82 22.43 15.52
C ARG A 195 7.15 21.04 14.99
N GLU A 196 6.19 20.14 15.01
CA GLU A 196 6.30 18.80 14.47
C GLU A 196 5.20 18.56 13.44
N LEU A 197 5.52 17.85 12.39
CA LEU A 197 4.58 17.40 11.35
C LEU A 197 4.64 15.89 11.26
N TYR A 198 3.52 15.23 11.49
CA TYR A 198 3.36 13.79 11.41
C TYR A 198 2.74 13.41 10.09
N TYR A 199 3.19 12.30 9.51
CA TYR A 199 2.67 11.75 8.26
C TYR A 199 2.94 10.25 8.16
N SER A 200 2.19 9.56 7.30
CA SER A 200 2.49 8.19 6.92
C SER A 200 3.47 8.19 5.74
N SER A 201 4.47 7.32 5.75
CA SER A 201 5.41 7.14 4.63
C SER A 201 5.64 5.66 4.36
N GLU A 202 5.68 5.29 3.08
CA GLU A 202 5.97 3.93 2.63
C GLU A 202 7.48 3.75 2.45
N ARG A 203 8.14 3.20 3.46
CA ARG A 203 9.59 2.95 3.42
C ARG A 203 9.91 1.52 3.77
N ASN A 204 10.95 0.98 3.15
CA ASN A 204 11.37 -0.42 3.37
C ASN A 204 10.23 -1.44 3.12
N GLY A 205 9.29 -1.13 2.22
CA GLY A 205 8.19 -2.00 1.84
C GLY A 205 6.98 -2.01 2.79
N HIS A 206 6.94 -1.10 3.78
CA HIS A 206 5.77 -0.95 4.67
C HIS A 206 5.51 0.51 5.02
N TRP A 207 4.28 0.79 5.45
CA TRP A 207 3.86 2.11 5.88
C TRP A 207 4.18 2.31 7.36
N GLY A 208 4.92 3.36 7.68
CA GLY A 208 5.19 3.78 9.05
C GLY A 208 4.72 5.21 9.30
N ILE A 209 4.53 5.57 10.56
CA ILE A 209 4.33 6.95 10.96
C ILE A 209 5.68 7.61 11.19
N TYR A 210 5.94 8.67 10.46
CA TYR A 210 7.11 9.51 10.59
C TYR A 210 6.72 10.88 11.14
N LYS A 211 7.68 11.54 11.76
CA LYS A 211 7.55 12.94 12.12
C LYS A 211 8.76 13.73 11.70
N THR A 212 8.54 14.93 11.18
CA THR A 212 9.57 15.93 10.93
C THR A 212 9.45 17.05 11.93
N SER A 213 10.56 17.39 12.59
CA SER A 213 10.60 18.39 13.65
C SER A 213 11.52 19.54 13.29
N LEU A 214 11.15 20.77 13.69
CA LEU A 214 12.02 21.94 13.64
C LEU A 214 13.15 21.79 14.68
N THR A 215 14.40 21.81 14.23
CA THR A 215 15.57 21.60 15.11
C THR A 215 16.01 22.87 15.84
N ASP A 216 15.91 24.02 15.20
CA ASP A 216 16.25 25.30 15.84
C ASP A 216 15.06 25.85 16.65
N LYS A 217 15.28 26.10 17.93
CA LYS A 217 14.27 26.67 18.82
C LYS A 217 13.81 28.08 18.43
N LYS A 218 14.62 28.81 17.66
CA LYS A 218 14.29 30.14 17.16
C LYS A 218 13.37 30.10 15.94
N GLU A 219 13.42 29.02 15.16
CA GLU A 219 12.55 28.82 14.01
C GLU A 219 11.17 28.35 14.50
N LYS A 220 10.13 29.09 14.11
CA LYS A 220 8.77 28.83 14.54
C LYS A 220 7.91 28.18 13.48
N ARG A 221 8.42 28.09 12.22
CA ARG A 221 7.65 27.68 11.06
C ARG A 221 8.48 26.87 10.10
N PHE A 222 7.85 25.90 9.47
CA PHE A 222 8.45 25.04 8.46
C PHE A 222 8.85 25.81 7.19
N THR A 223 8.03 26.75 6.76
CA THR A 223 8.26 27.53 5.54
C THR A 223 9.57 28.30 5.52
N TYR A 224 10.09 28.68 6.68
CA TYR A 224 11.35 29.42 6.83
C TYR A 224 12.48 28.60 7.44
N ALA A 225 12.19 27.42 7.93
CA ALA A 225 13.17 26.60 8.62
C ALA A 225 14.30 26.15 7.69
N THR A 226 15.51 26.12 8.22
CA THR A 226 16.71 25.76 7.48
C THR A 226 17.10 24.31 7.67
N LYS A 227 16.70 23.71 8.80
CA LYS A 227 17.03 22.33 9.16
C LYS A 227 15.85 21.63 9.80
N PHE A 228 15.66 20.38 9.39
CA PHE A 228 14.67 19.47 9.96
C PHE A 228 15.34 18.23 10.54
N LYS A 229 14.67 17.58 11.49
CA LYS A 229 14.98 16.23 11.93
C LYS A 229 13.78 15.36 11.66
N GLU A 230 13.99 14.29 10.94
CA GLU A 230 12.96 13.28 10.70
C GLU A 230 13.22 12.06 11.57
N GLU A 231 12.15 11.45 12.08
CA GLU A 231 12.19 10.28 12.96
C GLU A 231 11.02 9.36 12.66
N LEU A 232 11.25 8.04 12.68
CA LEU A 232 10.20 7.03 12.68
C LEU A 232 9.54 7.01 14.08
N VAL A 233 8.21 7.08 14.12
CA VAL A 233 7.43 7.10 15.37
C VAL A 233 6.95 5.71 15.76
N THR A 234 6.61 4.88 14.78
CA THR A 234 6.14 3.49 14.95
C THR A 234 7.28 2.48 14.81
N SER A 235 6.99 1.20 14.98
CA SER A 235 7.97 0.15 14.74
C SER A 235 8.17 -0.09 13.24
N GLU A 236 9.40 -0.45 12.84
CA GLU A 236 9.72 -0.84 11.45
C GLU A 236 9.00 -2.12 10.98
N SER A 237 8.47 -2.91 11.91
CA SER A 237 7.74 -4.16 11.62
C SER A 237 6.23 -3.98 11.50
N GLU A 238 5.71 -2.76 11.70
CA GLU A 238 4.28 -2.47 11.72
C GLU A 238 3.87 -1.62 10.53
N THR A 239 2.68 -1.87 10.02
CA THR A 239 2.08 -1.07 8.95
C THR A 239 1.08 -0.09 9.54
N CYS A 240 1.42 1.21 9.56
CA CYS A 240 0.68 2.25 10.27
C CYS A 240 0.27 3.40 9.33
N PHE A 241 -0.96 3.93 9.55
CA PHE A 241 -1.58 4.93 8.70
C PHE A 241 -2.27 6.03 9.50
N GLN A 242 -2.52 7.17 8.85
CA GLN A 242 -3.41 8.24 9.30
C GLN A 242 -3.07 8.79 10.69
N PRO A 243 -1.87 9.35 10.92
CA PRO A 243 -1.55 9.94 12.21
C PRO A 243 -2.36 11.21 12.47
N VAL A 244 -3.01 11.29 13.65
CA VAL A 244 -3.72 12.48 14.11
C VAL A 244 -3.25 12.81 15.52
N VAL A 245 -2.66 13.99 15.69
CA VAL A 245 -2.17 14.46 17.00
C VAL A 245 -3.32 14.99 17.84
N SER A 246 -3.35 14.63 19.13
CA SER A 246 -4.37 15.15 20.05
C SER A 246 -4.23 16.66 20.28
N PRO A 247 -5.34 17.41 20.52
CA PRO A 247 -5.30 18.85 20.77
C PRO A 247 -4.41 19.27 21.95
N ASP A 248 -4.23 18.41 22.96
CA ASP A 248 -3.31 18.67 24.06
C ASP A 248 -1.86 18.31 23.75
N GLY A 249 -1.60 17.66 22.60
CA GLY A 249 -0.28 17.27 22.12
C GLY A 249 0.34 16.07 22.84
N LYS A 250 -0.41 15.35 23.67
CA LYS A 250 0.13 14.22 24.45
C LYS A 250 0.06 12.88 23.73
N TRP A 251 -0.79 12.77 22.71
CA TRP A 251 -1.06 11.53 22.00
C TRP A 251 -1.00 11.71 20.50
N VAL A 252 -0.63 10.63 19.80
CA VAL A 252 -0.84 10.47 18.36
C VAL A 252 -1.73 9.24 18.17
N ALA A 253 -2.90 9.42 17.56
CA ALA A 253 -3.77 8.34 17.13
C ALA A 253 -3.39 7.91 15.72
N PHE A 254 -3.43 6.62 15.42
CA PHE A 254 -3.17 6.07 14.09
C PHE A 254 -3.81 4.69 13.92
N LEU A 255 -3.95 4.26 12.68
CA LEU A 255 -4.38 2.91 12.34
C LEU A 255 -3.19 1.98 12.16
N ARG A 256 -3.20 0.85 12.86
CA ARG A 256 -2.27 -0.27 12.67
C ARG A 256 -2.97 -1.34 11.83
N ASP A 257 -2.27 -1.81 10.77
CA ASP A 257 -2.77 -2.86 9.85
C ASP A 257 -4.18 -2.60 9.31
N ARG A 258 -4.59 -1.31 9.26
CA ARG A 258 -5.93 -0.84 8.84
C ARG A 258 -7.12 -1.45 9.61
N THR A 259 -6.87 -2.10 10.75
CA THR A 259 -7.89 -2.80 11.55
C THR A 259 -7.84 -2.46 13.03
N GLU A 260 -6.80 -1.78 13.48
CA GLU A 260 -6.60 -1.43 14.88
C GLU A 260 -6.39 0.08 15.03
N LEU A 261 -7.21 0.72 15.86
CA LEU A 261 -7.03 2.12 16.25
C LEU A 261 -6.17 2.18 17.52
N VAL A 262 -5.01 2.79 17.40
CA VAL A 262 -4.00 2.88 18.46
C VAL A 262 -3.73 4.33 18.80
N ILE A 263 -3.52 4.62 20.08
CA ILE A 263 -2.94 5.89 20.54
C ILE A 263 -1.55 5.64 21.12
N LYS A 264 -0.61 6.53 20.80
CA LYS A 264 0.77 6.51 21.29
C LYS A 264 1.11 7.79 22.02
N SER A 265 1.67 7.66 23.20
CA SER A 265 2.13 8.80 24.01
C SER A 265 3.33 9.48 23.32
N THR A 266 3.25 10.80 23.13
CA THR A 266 4.35 11.60 22.56
C THR A 266 5.52 11.76 23.53
N LYS A 267 5.29 11.51 24.84
CA LYS A 267 6.29 11.70 25.90
C LYS A 267 7.16 10.46 26.10
N ASP A 268 6.56 9.29 26.25
CA ASP A 268 7.24 8.05 26.64
C ASP A 268 7.05 6.91 25.65
N GLY A 269 6.33 7.14 24.54
CA GLY A 269 6.12 6.18 23.47
C GLY A 269 5.23 5.00 23.81
N LYS A 270 4.56 5.01 25.00
CA LYS A 270 3.60 3.96 25.36
C LYS A 270 2.39 3.97 24.45
N GLU A 271 1.95 2.79 24.09
CA GLU A 271 0.80 2.58 23.21
C GLU A 271 -0.38 1.98 23.94
N LYS A 272 -1.57 2.33 23.46
CA LYS A 272 -2.83 1.75 23.87
C LYS A 272 -3.69 1.47 22.64
N SER A 273 -4.13 0.22 22.49
CA SER A 273 -5.12 -0.17 21.51
C SER A 273 -6.51 0.23 22.00
N LEU A 274 -7.26 0.93 21.18
CA LEU A 274 -8.62 1.37 21.50
C LEU A 274 -9.69 0.54 20.79
N LEU A 275 -9.45 0.22 19.49
CA LEU A 275 -10.31 -0.66 18.70
C LEU A 275 -9.43 -1.69 18.01
N LYS A 276 -9.88 -2.96 17.99
CA LYS A 276 -9.15 -4.02 17.31
C LYS A 276 -10.09 -5.02 16.63
N GLY A 277 -9.91 -5.17 15.31
CA GLY A 277 -10.58 -6.22 14.53
C GLY A 277 -12.08 -6.03 14.31
N VAL A 278 -12.65 -4.89 14.71
CA VAL A 278 -14.07 -4.55 14.50
C VAL A 278 -14.30 -3.67 13.28
N ASN A 279 -13.28 -2.94 12.85
CA ASN A 279 -13.34 -2.05 11.71
C ASN A 279 -12.32 -2.47 10.64
N TYR A 280 -12.64 -2.15 9.39
CA TYR A 280 -11.75 -2.35 8.25
C TYR A 280 -11.60 -1.06 7.46
N SER A 281 -10.36 -0.68 7.18
CA SER A 281 -10.03 0.39 6.26
C SER A 281 -9.37 -0.20 5.01
N TYR A 282 -10.00 -0.06 3.85
CA TYR A 282 -9.43 -0.53 2.58
C TYR A 282 -8.56 0.53 1.92
N ALA A 283 -8.90 1.79 2.17
CA ALA A 283 -8.18 2.94 1.67
C ALA A 283 -8.09 4.01 2.76
N ASP A 284 -7.25 5.01 2.56
CA ASP A 284 -7.16 6.15 3.47
C ASP A 284 -8.49 6.89 3.51
N GLY A 285 -8.97 7.17 4.72
CA GLY A 285 -10.24 7.83 4.98
C GLY A 285 -11.44 6.90 5.11
N ASP A 286 -11.35 5.61 4.81
CA ASP A 286 -12.44 4.65 5.04
C ASP A 286 -12.78 4.55 6.53
N GLN A 287 -11.77 4.57 7.38
CA GLN A 287 -11.91 4.71 8.82
C GLN A 287 -11.61 6.14 9.22
N GLY A 288 -12.65 6.94 9.44
CA GLY A 288 -12.54 8.26 10.03
C GLY A 288 -12.41 8.19 11.54
N PHE A 289 -11.53 8.98 12.11
CA PHE A 289 -11.48 9.24 13.55
C PHE A 289 -10.94 10.65 13.80
N GLU A 290 -11.45 11.28 14.89
CA GLU A 290 -11.14 12.66 15.24
C GLU A 290 -11.09 12.80 16.77
N TRP A 291 -10.19 13.63 17.26
CA TRP A 291 -10.08 13.93 18.68
C TRP A 291 -11.16 14.89 19.15
N SER A 292 -11.69 14.66 20.35
CA SER A 292 -12.45 15.69 21.06
C SER A 292 -11.54 16.88 21.41
N PRO A 293 -12.07 18.11 21.47
CA PRO A 293 -11.26 19.31 21.78
C PRO A 293 -10.54 19.24 23.12
N ASP A 294 -11.05 18.48 24.07
CA ASP A 294 -10.45 18.26 25.39
C ASP A 294 -9.48 17.09 25.45
N SER A 295 -9.27 16.41 24.30
CA SER A 295 -8.37 15.25 24.14
C SER A 295 -8.72 14.04 25.01
N LYS A 296 -9.94 13.92 25.50
CA LYS A 296 -10.37 12.79 26.33
C LYS A 296 -11.03 11.68 25.53
N TYR A 297 -11.53 12.02 24.37
CA TYR A 297 -12.28 11.09 23.53
C TYR A 297 -11.77 11.07 22.10
N LEU A 298 -11.97 9.94 21.43
CA LEU A 298 -11.93 9.82 19.98
C LEU A 298 -13.34 9.51 19.47
N LEU A 299 -13.76 10.27 18.47
CA LEU A 299 -14.92 9.95 17.65
C LEU A 299 -14.44 9.09 16.49
N SER A 300 -15.08 7.97 16.23
CA SER A 300 -14.64 7.07 15.17
C SER A 300 -15.82 6.38 14.49
N ASN A 301 -15.66 6.06 13.21
CA ASN A 301 -16.54 5.11 12.57
C ASN A 301 -16.46 3.77 13.31
N TYR A 302 -17.59 3.16 13.58
CA TYR A 302 -17.69 1.89 14.28
C TYR A 302 -18.63 0.94 13.55
N GLN A 303 -18.17 -0.25 13.24
CA GLN A 303 -18.97 -1.27 12.58
C GLN A 303 -19.64 -2.16 13.62
N ILE A 304 -20.94 -2.01 13.78
CA ILE A 304 -21.73 -2.84 14.67
C ILE A 304 -21.71 -4.29 14.15
N ASN A 305 -21.27 -5.22 14.99
CA ASN A 305 -21.19 -6.67 14.67
C ASN A 305 -20.33 -7.00 13.45
N GLY A 306 -19.37 -6.13 13.08
CA GLY A 306 -18.49 -6.37 11.93
C GLY A 306 -19.18 -6.33 10.56
N GLY A 307 -20.38 -5.83 10.50
CA GLY A 307 -21.17 -5.75 9.26
C GLY A 307 -20.85 -4.49 8.46
N TRP A 308 -20.40 -4.65 7.23
CA TRP A 308 -20.06 -3.57 6.30
C TRP A 308 -21.15 -2.51 6.08
N ASN A 309 -22.42 -2.93 6.18
CA ASN A 309 -23.57 -2.08 5.90
C ASN A 309 -24.11 -1.39 7.16
N ASN A 310 -23.54 -1.66 8.32
CA ASN A 310 -23.99 -1.14 9.61
C ASN A 310 -22.85 -0.41 10.30
N SER A 311 -22.45 0.73 9.74
CA SER A 311 -21.53 1.66 10.39
C SER A 311 -22.31 2.65 11.22
N ASP A 312 -21.87 2.89 12.44
CA ASP A 312 -22.32 3.96 13.33
C ASP A 312 -21.12 4.81 13.74
N ILE A 313 -21.36 5.83 14.52
CA ILE A 313 -20.31 6.67 15.08
C ILE A 313 -20.21 6.34 16.55
N ALA A 314 -19.03 5.95 16.99
CA ALA A 314 -18.73 5.67 18.39
C ALA A 314 -17.87 6.77 19.01
N LEU A 315 -18.15 7.09 20.26
CA LEU A 315 -17.31 7.89 21.12
C LEU A 315 -16.48 6.94 22.00
N ILE A 316 -15.17 7.08 21.95
CA ILE A 316 -14.23 6.20 22.66
C ILE A 316 -13.51 7.02 23.73
N ASP A 317 -13.71 6.67 24.99
CA ASP A 317 -12.94 7.25 26.10
C ASP A 317 -11.51 6.70 26.08
N ILE A 318 -10.50 7.58 26.00
CA ILE A 318 -9.11 7.15 25.84
C ILE A 318 -8.51 6.59 27.13
N GLU A 319 -9.05 6.94 28.30
CA GLU A 319 -8.56 6.46 29.58
C GLU A 319 -9.14 5.09 29.92
N SER A 320 -10.45 4.94 29.88
CA SER A 320 -11.14 3.67 30.19
C SER A 320 -11.13 2.70 28.99
N GLY A 321 -11.21 3.20 27.76
CA GLY A 321 -11.46 2.43 26.53
C GLY A 321 -12.94 2.11 26.33
N GLU A 322 -13.84 2.72 27.11
CA GLU A 322 -15.29 2.57 26.96
C GLU A 322 -15.76 3.15 25.62
N ILE A 323 -16.66 2.44 24.97
CA ILE A 323 -17.23 2.78 23.66
C ILE A 323 -18.72 3.04 23.86
N THR A 324 -19.18 4.23 23.48
CA THR A 324 -20.60 4.64 23.55
C THR A 324 -21.07 5.22 22.23
#